data_4df3ad7ed58df7692cbffe3ddb910613
#
_entry.id   4df3ad7ed58df7692cbffe3ddb910613
#
_cell.length_a   1.000
_cell.length_b   1.000
_cell.length_c   1.000
_cell.angle_alpha   90.00
_cell.angle_beta   90.00
_cell.angle_gamma   90.00
#
_symmetry.space_group_name_H-M   'P 1'
#
loop_
_entity.id
_entity.type
_entity.pdbx_description
1 polymer ?
#
loop_
_entity_poly.entity_id
_entity_poly.type
_entity_poly.pdbx_seq_one_letter_code
_entity_poly.pdbx_strand_id
1 'polypeptide(L)'
;VSPFPPWVRLVIFDADNTLRRVTVPDQPCPHGPGEWEPMPGVRDALAGVRWGPGGLLMGIASNQDHIFYGHLSAEMAQRLLMDAAEAVTGHRPPPGAVRFCAHAMDAGCACRKPAPGLLREAMDFHGVGPAATLFVGDAEVDRKAARRAGVAFLHVADLLARAQSTMPPSRGSESPSVNQKT
;
A
#
# COMPACT_ATOMS: atom_id res chain seq x y z
N VAL A 1 -12.75 9.37 9.14
CA VAL A 1 -13.56 8.19 8.78
C VAL A 1 -12.71 7.26 7.93
N SER A 2 -12.77 5.93 8.17
CA SER A 2 -12.01 4.95 7.39
C SER A 2 -12.54 4.90 5.94
N PRO A 3 -11.66 4.88 4.93
CA PRO A 3 -12.07 4.72 3.53
C PRO A 3 -12.45 3.27 3.19
N PHE A 4 -12.26 2.35 4.13
CA PHE A 4 -12.52 0.92 3.95
C PHE A 4 -13.89 0.51 4.48
N PRO A 5 -14.56 -0.47 3.85
CA PRO A 5 -15.83 -1.02 4.33
C PRO A 5 -15.72 -1.61 5.74
N PRO A 6 -16.82 -1.61 6.52
CA PRO A 6 -16.79 -2.04 7.94
C PRO A 6 -16.52 -3.54 8.15
N TRP A 7 -16.64 -4.36 7.12
CA TRP A 7 -16.32 -5.78 7.18
C TRP A 7 -14.81 -6.08 7.07
N VAL A 8 -14.00 -5.10 6.64
CA VAL A 8 -12.54 -5.25 6.49
C VAL A 8 -11.90 -5.29 7.87
N ARG A 9 -11.07 -6.29 8.10
CA ARG A 9 -10.22 -6.43 9.28
C ARG A 9 -8.72 -6.40 8.93
N LEU A 10 -8.36 -6.86 7.73
CA LEU A 10 -7.00 -6.84 7.21
C LEU A 10 -6.99 -6.10 5.87
N VAL A 11 -6.10 -5.11 5.77
CA VAL A 11 -5.76 -4.48 4.49
C VAL A 11 -4.35 -4.90 4.12
N ILE A 12 -4.21 -5.55 2.98
CA ILE A 12 -2.91 -5.86 2.38
C ILE A 12 -2.65 -4.82 1.30
N PHE A 13 -1.43 -4.29 1.23
CA PHE A 13 -1.02 -3.33 0.21
C PHE A 13 0.03 -3.94 -0.70
N ASP A 14 -0.05 -3.65 -2.00
CA ASP A 14 1.13 -3.59 -2.83
C ASP A 14 1.98 -2.38 -2.42
N ALA A 15 3.24 -2.32 -2.86
CA ALA A 15 4.15 -1.27 -2.45
C ALA A 15 4.41 -0.23 -3.55
N ASP A 16 4.99 -0.68 -4.68
CA ASP A 16 5.44 0.23 -5.74
C ASP A 16 4.24 0.76 -6.54
N ASN A 17 4.15 2.09 -6.69
CA ASN A 17 3.00 2.83 -7.23
C ASN A 17 1.68 2.71 -6.40
N THR A 18 1.75 2.11 -5.21
CA THR A 18 0.61 2.00 -4.28
C THR A 18 0.89 2.74 -2.97
N LEU A 19 1.92 2.37 -2.22
CA LEU A 19 2.36 3.08 -1.00
C LEU A 19 3.46 4.10 -1.28
N ARG A 20 4.33 3.79 -2.25
CA ARG A 20 5.49 4.60 -2.63
C ARG A 20 5.63 4.69 -4.15
N ARG A 21 6.32 5.70 -4.61
CA ARG A 21 6.85 5.79 -5.97
C ARG A 21 8.37 5.90 -5.96
N VAL A 22 9.03 5.30 -6.92
CA VAL A 22 10.48 5.39 -7.11
C VAL A 22 10.84 6.75 -7.69
N THR A 23 11.93 7.34 -7.20
CA THR A 23 12.43 8.64 -7.66
C THR A 23 13.62 8.54 -8.62
N VAL A 24 14.19 7.33 -8.76
CA VAL A 24 15.29 7.04 -9.68
C VAL A 24 14.71 6.67 -11.05
N PRO A 25 15.10 7.35 -12.13
CA PRO A 25 14.64 7.03 -13.48
C PRO A 25 14.92 5.58 -13.86
N ASP A 26 14.02 4.98 -14.63
CA ASP A 26 14.11 3.63 -15.20
C ASP A 26 14.29 2.49 -14.17
N GLN A 27 14.07 2.76 -12.89
CA GLN A 27 14.15 1.79 -11.81
C GLN A 27 12.73 1.40 -11.33
N PRO A 28 12.34 0.11 -11.35
CA PRO A 28 10.98 -0.31 -11.02
C PRO A 28 10.71 -0.40 -9.51
N CYS A 29 11.76 -0.54 -8.69
CA CYS A 29 11.66 -0.53 -7.24
C CYS A 29 12.91 0.13 -6.63
N PRO A 30 12.85 0.72 -5.41
CA PRO A 30 14.03 1.30 -4.77
C PRO A 30 15.00 0.22 -4.33
N HIS A 31 16.30 0.48 -4.49
CA HIS A 31 17.39 -0.36 -4.01
C HIS A 31 17.97 0.13 -2.69
N GLY A 32 17.69 1.39 -2.30
CA GLY A 32 18.19 1.98 -1.07
C GLY A 32 17.30 3.12 -0.54
N PRO A 33 17.63 3.61 0.69
CA PRO A 33 17.01 4.78 1.27
C PRO A 33 17.19 6.03 0.37
N GLY A 34 16.15 6.85 0.26
CA GLY A 34 16.19 8.09 -0.55
C GLY A 34 15.86 7.89 -2.03
N GLU A 35 15.68 6.66 -2.50
CA GLU A 35 15.32 6.37 -3.89
C GLU A 35 13.81 6.30 -4.13
N TRP A 36 13.02 6.65 -3.14
CA TRP A 36 11.56 6.61 -3.19
C TRP A 36 10.95 7.74 -2.35
N GLU A 37 9.70 8.02 -2.62
CA GLU A 37 8.86 8.91 -1.80
C GLU A 37 7.47 8.31 -1.63
N PRO A 38 6.71 8.75 -0.60
CA PRO A 38 5.31 8.35 -0.43
C PRO A 38 4.48 8.60 -1.69
N MET A 39 3.61 7.66 -2.03
CA MET A 39 2.68 7.85 -3.15
C MET A 39 1.78 9.06 -2.86
N PRO A 40 1.69 10.05 -3.78
CA PRO A 40 0.92 11.26 -3.55
C PRO A 40 -0.54 10.99 -3.17
N GLY A 41 -1.02 11.68 -2.13
CA GLY A 41 -2.40 11.59 -1.65
C GLY A 41 -2.72 10.35 -0.80
N VAL A 42 -1.88 9.30 -0.80
CA VAL A 42 -2.17 8.08 -0.03
C VAL A 42 -2.13 8.33 1.47
N ARG A 43 -1.20 9.15 1.94
CA ARG A 43 -1.15 9.54 3.36
C ARG A 43 -2.47 10.20 3.80
N ASP A 44 -2.97 11.13 3.02
CA ASP A 44 -4.21 11.86 3.34
C ASP A 44 -5.41 10.90 3.28
N ALA A 45 -5.45 10.01 2.29
CA ALA A 45 -6.50 9.01 2.15
C ALA A 45 -6.55 8.03 3.34
N LEU A 46 -5.42 7.77 3.99
CA LEU A 46 -5.29 6.84 5.11
C LEU A 46 -5.24 7.51 6.49
N ALA A 47 -5.20 8.85 6.57
CA ALA A 47 -5.02 9.60 7.82
C ALA A 47 -6.08 9.31 8.90
N GLY A 48 -7.31 8.95 8.49
CA GLY A 48 -8.40 8.60 9.41
C GLY A 48 -8.44 7.13 9.86
N VAL A 49 -7.48 6.32 9.42
CA VAL A 49 -7.46 4.88 9.71
C VAL A 49 -6.67 4.60 10.98
N ARG A 50 -7.28 3.88 11.90
CA ARG A 50 -6.59 3.35 13.08
C ARG A 50 -5.98 1.99 12.74
N TRP A 51 -4.66 1.89 12.79
CA TRP A 51 -3.90 0.68 12.50
C TRP A 51 -3.46 -0.07 13.76
N GLY A 52 -3.25 -1.38 13.64
CA GLY A 52 -2.72 -2.23 14.69
C GLY A 52 -3.78 -2.74 15.68
N PRO A 53 -3.39 -3.09 16.92
CA PRO A 53 -4.29 -3.67 17.90
C PRO A 53 -5.53 -2.81 18.18
N GLY A 54 -6.71 -3.38 17.98
CA GLY A 54 -7.99 -2.67 18.13
C GLY A 54 -8.38 -1.78 16.93
N GLY A 55 -7.62 -1.83 15.85
CA GLY A 55 -7.92 -1.20 14.56
C GLY A 55 -7.82 -2.19 13.41
N LEU A 56 -7.54 -1.69 12.21
CA LEU A 56 -7.28 -2.53 11.04
C LEU A 56 -5.87 -3.11 11.10
N LEU A 57 -5.75 -4.38 10.74
CA LEU A 57 -4.47 -5.04 10.55
C LEU A 57 -3.91 -4.68 9.17
N MET A 58 -2.58 -4.66 9.07
CA MET A 58 -1.88 -4.27 7.85
C MET A 58 -0.93 -5.38 7.40
N GLY A 59 -0.98 -5.70 6.12
CA GLY A 59 0.01 -6.55 5.44
C GLY A 59 0.58 -5.85 4.21
N ILE A 60 1.72 -6.35 3.72
CA ILE A 60 2.31 -5.96 2.43
C ILE A 60 2.52 -7.21 1.59
N ALA A 61 2.24 -7.11 0.29
CA ALA A 61 2.46 -8.17 -0.69
C ALA A 61 3.08 -7.56 -1.97
N SER A 62 4.40 -7.71 -2.14
CA SER A 62 5.17 -7.05 -3.21
C SER A 62 6.02 -8.03 -4.03
N ASN A 63 6.12 -7.80 -5.34
CA ASN A 63 7.09 -8.49 -6.19
C ASN A 63 8.42 -7.73 -6.15
N GLN A 64 9.51 -8.38 -5.72
CA GLN A 64 10.82 -7.77 -5.50
C GLN A 64 11.93 -8.62 -6.16
N ASP A 65 11.79 -8.89 -7.45
CA ASP A 65 12.74 -9.73 -8.22
C ASP A 65 14.13 -9.12 -8.35
N HIS A 66 14.29 -7.81 -8.11
CA HIS A 66 15.60 -7.17 -8.04
C HIS A 66 16.51 -7.74 -6.94
N ILE A 67 15.94 -8.43 -5.93
CA ILE A 67 16.72 -9.24 -4.97
C ILE A 67 17.41 -10.38 -5.69
N PHE A 68 16.70 -11.12 -6.56
CA PHE A 68 17.28 -12.22 -7.33
C PHE A 68 18.44 -11.75 -8.22
N TYR A 69 18.29 -10.57 -8.82
CA TYR A 69 19.34 -9.99 -9.68
C TYR A 69 20.47 -9.29 -8.91
N GLY A 70 20.46 -9.31 -7.58
CA GLY A 70 21.53 -8.80 -6.74
C GLY A 70 21.59 -7.27 -6.60
N HIS A 71 20.51 -6.56 -6.93
CA HIS A 71 20.46 -5.10 -6.82
C HIS A 71 20.24 -4.63 -5.37
N LEU A 72 19.58 -5.44 -4.54
CA LEU A 72 19.39 -5.19 -3.11
C LEU A 72 19.28 -6.49 -2.34
N SER A 73 19.54 -6.46 -1.02
CA SER A 73 19.34 -7.62 -0.15
C SER A 73 17.87 -7.77 0.26
N ALA A 74 17.49 -8.98 0.71
CA ALA A 74 16.15 -9.24 1.24
C ALA A 74 15.85 -8.37 2.48
N GLU A 75 16.84 -8.16 3.35
CA GLU A 75 16.73 -7.31 4.54
C GLU A 75 16.49 -5.85 4.15
N MET A 76 17.19 -5.35 3.12
CA MET A 76 16.97 -4.00 2.61
C MET A 76 15.58 -3.87 2.00
N ALA A 77 15.15 -4.81 1.19
CA ALA A 77 13.80 -4.82 0.62
C ALA A 77 12.73 -4.78 1.71
N GLN A 78 12.84 -5.65 2.72
CA GLN A 78 11.91 -5.69 3.86
C GLN A 78 11.88 -4.35 4.60
N ARG A 79 13.05 -3.77 4.89
CA ARG A 79 13.15 -2.46 5.54
C ARG A 79 12.45 -1.38 4.73
N LEU A 80 12.74 -1.25 3.44
CA LEU A 80 12.16 -0.24 2.56
C LEU A 80 10.63 -0.39 2.40
N LEU A 81 10.11 -1.62 2.43
CA LEU A 81 8.67 -1.89 2.42
C LEU A 81 8.01 -1.44 3.74
N MET A 82 8.64 -1.72 4.88
CA MET A 82 8.16 -1.26 6.19
C MET A 82 8.21 0.26 6.31
N ASP A 83 9.30 0.89 5.86
CA ASP A 83 9.48 2.34 5.86
C ASP A 83 8.41 3.03 5.00
N ALA A 84 8.05 2.46 3.84
CA ALA A 84 7.00 2.99 2.98
C ALA A 84 5.62 2.93 3.65
N ALA A 85 5.28 1.82 4.30
CA ALA A 85 4.03 1.69 5.04
C ALA A 85 3.95 2.70 6.18
N GLU A 86 5.01 2.82 6.98
CA GLU A 86 5.09 3.77 8.09
C GLU A 86 4.97 5.22 7.62
N ALA A 87 5.61 5.56 6.50
CA ALA A 87 5.59 6.90 5.95
C ALA A 87 4.18 7.38 5.57
N VAL A 88 3.30 6.49 5.09
CA VAL A 88 1.95 6.85 4.64
C VAL A 88 0.87 6.61 5.69
N THR A 89 1.11 5.74 6.68
CA THR A 89 0.09 5.33 7.66
C THR A 89 0.41 5.78 9.09
N GLY A 90 1.66 6.14 9.38
CA GLY A 90 2.15 6.35 10.74
C GLY A 90 2.28 5.04 11.56
N HIS A 91 2.06 3.89 10.92
CA HIS A 91 2.15 2.57 11.55
C HIS A 91 3.17 1.70 10.85
N ARG A 92 4.15 1.20 11.60
CA ARG A 92 5.16 0.28 11.10
C ARG A 92 4.66 -1.16 11.25
N PRO A 93 4.40 -1.88 10.15
CA PRO A 93 3.98 -3.28 10.24
C PRO A 93 5.12 -4.15 10.82
N PRO A 94 4.81 -5.22 11.56
CA PRO A 94 5.83 -6.18 11.99
C PRO A 94 6.42 -6.92 10.77
N PRO A 95 7.69 -7.37 10.84
CA PRO A 95 8.35 -8.05 9.72
C PRO A 95 7.55 -9.23 9.15
N GLY A 96 6.86 -9.99 10.01
CA GLY A 96 6.03 -11.13 9.59
C GLY A 96 4.78 -10.76 8.78
N ALA A 97 4.34 -9.50 8.80
CA ALA A 97 3.24 -9.00 7.99
C ALA A 97 3.69 -8.53 6.59
N VAL A 98 5.01 -8.46 6.34
CA VAL A 98 5.59 -8.01 5.07
C VAL A 98 6.01 -9.21 4.26
N ARG A 99 5.31 -9.47 3.16
CA ARG A 99 5.56 -10.59 2.27
C ARG A 99 6.02 -10.07 0.91
N PHE A 100 7.08 -10.63 0.38
CA PHE A 100 7.58 -10.28 -0.94
C PHE A 100 8.15 -11.48 -1.68
N CYS A 101 8.06 -11.46 -2.98
CA CYS A 101 8.65 -12.46 -3.86
C CYS A 101 10.03 -11.99 -4.31
N ALA A 102 11.06 -12.72 -3.93
CA ALA A 102 12.45 -12.48 -4.31
C ALA A 102 12.92 -13.34 -5.50
N HIS A 103 12.02 -14.07 -6.15
CA HIS A 103 12.37 -14.95 -7.27
C HIS A 103 12.46 -14.18 -8.59
N ALA A 104 13.18 -14.73 -9.57
CA ALA A 104 13.20 -14.22 -10.93
C ALA A 104 11.79 -14.14 -11.54
N MET A 105 11.62 -13.26 -12.53
CA MET A 105 10.32 -13.01 -13.15
C MET A 105 9.68 -14.27 -13.77
N ASP A 106 10.49 -15.19 -14.28
CA ASP A 106 10.12 -16.42 -14.96
C ASP A 106 10.21 -17.69 -14.09
N ALA A 107 10.46 -17.53 -12.79
CA ALA A 107 10.67 -18.67 -11.87
C ALA A 107 9.45 -19.59 -11.68
N GLY A 108 8.25 -19.18 -12.11
CA GLY A 108 7.02 -19.97 -11.96
C GLY A 108 6.62 -20.26 -10.51
N CYS A 109 7.10 -19.46 -9.54
CA CYS A 109 6.84 -19.67 -8.12
C CYS A 109 5.39 -19.39 -7.72
N ALA A 110 4.94 -20.00 -6.62
CA ALA A 110 3.58 -19.81 -6.11
C ALA A 110 3.37 -18.47 -5.39
N CYS A 111 4.43 -17.70 -5.10
CA CYS A 111 4.34 -16.45 -4.36
C CYS A 111 4.21 -15.22 -5.26
N ARG A 112 4.94 -15.16 -6.42
CA ARG A 112 4.93 -13.97 -7.30
C ARG A 112 3.53 -13.67 -7.83
N LYS A 113 3.04 -12.44 -7.57
CA LYS A 113 1.80 -11.97 -8.19
C LYS A 113 1.91 -12.05 -9.73
N PRO A 114 0.94 -12.62 -10.43
CA PRO A 114 -0.46 -12.85 -10.05
C PRO A 114 -0.75 -14.16 -9.30
N ALA A 115 0.24 -14.92 -8.82
CA ALA A 115 -0.01 -16.02 -7.90
C ALA A 115 -0.49 -15.49 -6.52
N PRO A 116 -1.32 -16.26 -5.80
CA PRO A 116 -1.95 -15.79 -4.55
C PRO A 116 -1.08 -15.96 -3.29
N GLY A 117 0.13 -16.53 -3.41
CA GLY A 117 0.92 -16.98 -2.26
C GLY A 117 1.19 -15.89 -1.24
N LEU A 118 1.67 -14.70 -1.67
CA LEU A 118 1.95 -13.59 -0.75
C LEU A 118 0.72 -13.14 0.04
N LEU A 119 -0.46 -13.11 -0.60
CA LEU A 119 -1.70 -12.71 0.06
C LEU A 119 -2.13 -13.76 1.11
N ARG A 120 -2.01 -15.04 0.77
CA ARG A 120 -2.30 -16.14 1.69
C ARG A 120 -1.39 -16.13 2.91
N GLU A 121 -0.08 -15.96 2.70
CA GLU A 121 0.89 -15.85 3.79
C GLU A 121 0.62 -14.65 4.70
N ALA A 122 0.19 -13.50 4.15
CA ALA A 122 -0.17 -12.34 4.95
C ALA A 122 -1.46 -12.57 5.76
N MET A 123 -2.46 -13.23 5.16
CA MET A 123 -3.68 -13.63 5.86
C MET A 123 -3.39 -14.62 6.98
N ASP A 124 -2.57 -15.63 6.72
CA ASP A 124 -2.18 -16.66 7.70
C ASP A 124 -1.44 -16.04 8.89
N PHE A 125 -0.51 -15.11 8.62
CA PHE A 125 0.20 -14.38 9.68
C PHE A 125 -0.73 -13.65 10.63
N HIS A 126 -1.79 -13.04 10.10
CA HIS A 126 -2.76 -12.29 10.90
C HIS A 126 -3.92 -13.12 11.43
N GLY A 127 -4.07 -14.37 11.02
CA GLY A 127 -5.23 -15.19 11.34
C GLY A 127 -6.55 -14.61 10.79
N VAL A 128 -6.52 -13.96 9.63
CA VAL A 128 -7.70 -13.32 9.00
C VAL A 128 -8.00 -14.00 7.68
N GLY A 129 -9.23 -14.45 7.51
CA GLY A 129 -9.67 -15.11 6.28
C GLY A 129 -9.98 -14.14 5.12
N PRO A 130 -10.16 -14.68 3.91
CA PRO A 130 -10.38 -13.89 2.69
C PRO A 130 -11.59 -12.95 2.76
N ALA A 131 -12.68 -13.38 3.40
CA ALA A 131 -13.91 -12.59 3.51
C ALA A 131 -13.77 -11.28 4.32
N ALA A 132 -12.73 -11.18 5.16
CA ALA A 132 -12.43 -9.99 5.96
C ALA A 132 -11.14 -9.30 5.52
N THR A 133 -10.62 -9.64 4.34
CA THR A 133 -9.37 -9.11 3.77
C THR A 133 -9.64 -8.29 2.52
N LEU A 134 -8.99 -7.15 2.41
CA LEU A 134 -8.96 -6.29 1.24
C LEU A 134 -7.52 -6.15 0.73
N PHE A 135 -7.30 -6.32 -0.55
CA PHE A 135 -6.02 -6.02 -1.19
C PHE A 135 -6.09 -4.71 -1.97
N VAL A 136 -5.15 -3.81 -1.72
CA VAL A 136 -5.00 -2.52 -2.41
C VAL A 136 -3.76 -2.58 -3.28
N GLY A 137 -3.89 -2.26 -4.56
CA GLY A 137 -2.80 -2.28 -5.54
C GLY A 137 -3.09 -1.40 -6.75
N ASP A 138 -2.11 -1.27 -7.65
CA ASP A 138 -2.20 -0.42 -8.84
C ASP A 138 -2.27 -1.22 -10.15
N ALA A 139 -1.90 -2.51 -10.13
CA ALA A 139 -1.66 -3.29 -11.34
C ALA A 139 -2.68 -4.42 -11.55
N GLU A 140 -2.80 -4.86 -12.80
CA GLU A 140 -3.65 -6.01 -13.15
C GLU A 140 -3.16 -7.32 -12.52
N VAL A 141 -1.85 -7.46 -12.26
CA VAL A 141 -1.29 -8.61 -11.53
C VAL A 141 -1.79 -8.67 -10.09
N ASP A 142 -2.04 -7.53 -9.45
CA ASP A 142 -2.59 -7.42 -8.10
C ASP A 142 -4.05 -7.87 -8.10
N ARG A 143 -4.86 -7.37 -9.04
CA ARG A 143 -6.26 -7.76 -9.20
C ARG A 143 -6.39 -9.28 -9.41
N LYS A 144 -5.52 -9.85 -10.26
CA LYS A 144 -5.50 -11.29 -10.51
C LYS A 144 -5.09 -12.09 -9.26
N ALA A 145 -4.10 -11.61 -8.50
CA ALA A 145 -3.67 -12.22 -7.24
C ALA A 145 -4.82 -12.20 -6.21
N ALA A 146 -5.49 -11.06 -6.05
CA ALA A 146 -6.67 -10.93 -5.18
C ALA A 146 -7.76 -11.93 -5.53
N ARG A 147 -8.15 -12.01 -6.82
CA ARG A 147 -9.17 -12.96 -7.29
C ARG A 147 -8.77 -14.40 -6.99
N ARG A 148 -7.51 -14.78 -7.21
CA ARG A 148 -7.00 -16.14 -6.94
C ARG A 148 -6.89 -16.47 -5.45
N ALA A 149 -6.70 -15.46 -4.62
CA ALA A 149 -6.71 -15.58 -3.16
C ALA A 149 -8.13 -15.56 -2.57
N GLY A 150 -9.15 -15.19 -3.36
CA GLY A 150 -10.53 -15.04 -2.90
C GLY A 150 -10.76 -13.78 -2.05
N VAL A 151 -9.90 -12.75 -2.17
CA VAL A 151 -10.01 -11.49 -1.44
C VAL A 151 -10.57 -10.37 -2.33
N ALA A 152 -11.23 -9.39 -1.71
CA ALA A 152 -11.67 -8.18 -2.39
C ALA A 152 -10.45 -7.35 -2.85
N PHE A 153 -10.62 -6.64 -3.97
CA PHE A 153 -9.58 -5.76 -4.52
C PHE A 153 -10.08 -4.32 -4.61
N LEU A 154 -9.21 -3.38 -4.26
CA LEU A 154 -9.41 -1.95 -4.44
C LEU A 154 -8.21 -1.37 -5.20
N HIS A 155 -8.46 -0.74 -6.33
CA HIS A 155 -7.39 -0.01 -7.04
C HIS A 155 -7.01 1.26 -6.24
N VAL A 156 -5.71 1.58 -6.18
CA VAL A 156 -5.23 2.75 -5.41
C VAL A 156 -5.87 4.05 -5.89
N ALA A 157 -6.13 4.21 -7.18
CA ALA A 157 -6.84 5.39 -7.71
C ALA A 157 -8.26 5.52 -7.14
N ASP A 158 -8.97 4.41 -6.92
CA ASP A 158 -10.31 4.42 -6.31
C ASP A 158 -10.24 4.76 -4.82
N LEU A 159 -9.17 4.32 -4.13
CA LEU A 159 -8.90 4.72 -2.74
C LEU A 159 -8.74 6.25 -2.65
N LEU A 160 -7.93 6.83 -3.54
CA LEU A 160 -7.69 8.28 -3.60
C LEU A 160 -8.97 9.07 -3.92
N ALA A 161 -9.77 8.60 -4.88
CA ALA A 161 -11.04 9.23 -5.25
C ALA A 161 -12.05 9.24 -4.08
N ARG A 162 -12.14 8.16 -3.32
CA ARG A 162 -13.00 8.08 -2.12
C ARG A 162 -12.59 9.08 -1.05
N ALA A 163 -11.30 9.25 -0.81
CA ALA A 163 -10.79 10.20 0.17
C ALA A 163 -11.14 11.66 -0.19
N GLN A 164 -11.03 12.02 -1.46
CA GLN A 164 -11.40 13.35 -1.97
C GLN A 164 -12.90 13.64 -1.80
N SER A 165 -13.75 12.63 -2.00
CA SER A 165 -15.20 12.78 -1.86
C SER A 165 -15.67 12.96 -0.41
N THR A 166 -14.85 12.61 0.57
CA THR A 166 -15.15 12.73 2.01
C THR A 166 -14.60 14.02 2.65
N MET A 167 -13.78 14.78 1.93
CA MET A 167 -13.28 16.08 2.41
C MET A 167 -14.37 17.14 2.26
N PRO A 168 -14.67 17.94 3.30
CA PRO A 168 -15.54 19.09 3.17
C PRO A 168 -14.92 20.09 2.18
N PRO A 169 -15.73 20.82 1.39
CA PRO A 169 -15.22 21.82 0.46
C PRO A 169 -14.34 22.82 1.23
N SER A 170 -13.12 23.05 0.73
CA SER A 170 -12.21 24.03 1.29
C SER A 170 -12.93 25.37 1.40
N ARG A 171 -13.05 25.92 2.60
CA ARG A 171 -13.57 27.29 2.79
C ARG A 171 -12.65 28.21 1.98
N GLY A 172 -13.23 28.78 0.91
CA GLY A 172 -12.57 29.80 0.12
C GLY A 172 -12.07 30.90 1.06
N SER A 173 -10.83 31.30 0.89
CA SER A 173 -10.25 32.47 1.54
C SER A 173 -11.08 33.69 1.12
N GLU A 174 -12.02 34.12 1.96
CA GLU A 174 -12.61 35.45 1.83
C GLU A 174 -11.50 36.47 2.06
N SER A 175 -11.08 37.12 1.00
CA SER A 175 -10.23 38.30 1.09
C SER A 175 -11.00 39.41 1.78
N PRO A 176 -10.46 40.06 2.82
CA PRO A 176 -11.15 41.20 3.44
C PRO A 176 -11.21 42.35 2.43
N SER A 177 -12.41 42.77 2.09
CA SER A 177 -12.67 43.98 1.31
C SER A 177 -12.20 45.20 2.09
N VAL A 178 -11.14 45.83 1.58
CA VAL A 178 -10.66 47.13 2.09
C VAL A 178 -11.71 48.17 1.71
N ASN A 179 -12.46 48.60 2.72
CA ASN A 179 -13.41 49.72 2.58
C ASN A 179 -12.62 51.04 2.71
N GLN A 180 -12.28 51.64 1.54
CA GLN A 180 -11.78 53.01 1.49
C GLN A 180 -12.96 53.95 1.65
N LYS A 181 -13.02 54.66 2.79
CA LYS A 181 -13.85 55.86 2.95
C LYS A 181 -12.95 57.10 2.73
N THR A 182 -13.29 57.84 1.70
CA THR A 182 -12.94 59.25 1.51
C THR A 182 -13.52 60.14 2.61
#